data_1ae9dc0d682f7375a8ba645fa0b1cfc5
#
_entry.id   1ae9dc0d682f7375a8ba645fa0b1cfc5
#
_cell.length_a   1.000
_cell.length_b   1.000
_cell.length_c   1.000
_cell.angle_alpha   90.00
_cell.angle_beta   90.00
_cell.angle_gamma   90.00
#
_symmetry.space_group_name_H-M   'P 1'
#
loop_
_entity.id
_entity.type
_entity.pdbx_description
1 polymer ?
#
loop_
_entity_poly.entity_id
_entity_poly.type
_entity_poly.pdbx_seq_one_letter_code
_entity_poly.pdbx_strand_id
1 'polypeptide(L)'
;VMIRPRGGDFLYSDLEFEVMKEDIRFAKECRADGVVLGILNADGSVDVQRTRELVELAAPLKVTFHRAIDMTRNMEEALEGIIQAGCYRVLTSGGRNTVSEGMEQIKALVEQAKGRVQIMAGSGVNAANANTLITLGVDAIHLSGKSSRDSEMEFRNPNVFMGGVSGLPEYEQYYSDVEKI
;
A
#
# COMPACT_ATOMS: atom_id res chain seq x y z
N VAL A 1 -1.74 -7.41 -7.81
CA VAL A 1 -2.90 -6.57 -8.19
C VAL A 1 -3.42 -5.85 -6.96
N MET A 2 -3.74 -4.55 -7.06
CA MET A 2 -4.35 -3.76 -5.99
C MET A 2 -5.85 -4.02 -5.94
N ILE A 3 -6.35 -4.48 -4.80
CA ILE A 3 -7.78 -4.70 -4.53
C ILE A 3 -8.26 -3.55 -3.63
N ARG A 4 -8.80 -2.53 -4.25
CA ARG A 4 -9.25 -1.31 -3.56
C ARG A 4 -10.43 -0.69 -4.33
N PRO A 5 -11.68 -0.92 -3.91
CA PRO A 5 -12.88 -0.57 -4.69
C PRO A 5 -13.05 0.95 -4.88
N ARG A 6 -12.47 1.75 -4.00
CA ARG A 6 -12.52 3.22 -4.09
C ARG A 6 -11.34 3.92 -3.40
N GLY A 7 -11.17 5.20 -3.64
CA GLY A 7 -10.33 6.09 -2.86
C GLY A 7 -10.92 6.41 -1.48
N GLY A 8 -10.23 7.28 -0.71
CA GLY A 8 -10.61 7.67 0.64
C GLY A 8 -10.13 6.67 1.70
N ASP A 9 -10.97 6.43 2.72
CA ASP A 9 -10.67 5.54 3.85
C ASP A 9 -10.67 4.04 3.49
N PHE A 10 -10.55 3.21 4.51
CA PHE A 10 -10.48 1.74 4.37
C PHE A 10 -11.62 1.02 5.12
N LEU A 11 -12.68 1.75 5.47
CA LEU A 11 -13.91 1.20 6.02
C LEU A 11 -14.87 0.92 4.87
N TYR A 12 -15.05 -0.33 4.51
CA TYR A 12 -15.85 -0.73 3.36
C TYR A 12 -17.20 -1.28 3.76
N SER A 13 -18.26 -0.92 3.00
CA SER A 13 -19.59 -1.51 3.09
C SER A 13 -19.58 -2.97 2.64
N ASP A 14 -20.68 -3.70 2.90
CA ASP A 14 -20.82 -5.08 2.46
C ASP A 14 -20.74 -5.20 0.92
N LEU A 15 -21.33 -4.24 0.19
CA LEU A 15 -21.27 -4.22 -1.26
C LEU A 15 -19.83 -4.02 -1.79
N GLU A 16 -19.07 -3.09 -1.21
CA GLU A 16 -17.66 -2.88 -1.55
C GLU A 16 -16.81 -4.11 -1.22
N PHE A 17 -17.14 -4.80 -0.13
CA PHE A 17 -16.47 -6.05 0.23
C PHE A 17 -16.75 -7.16 -0.79
N GLU A 18 -17.99 -7.29 -1.31
CA GLU A 18 -18.30 -8.22 -2.41
C GLU A 18 -17.52 -7.86 -3.69
N VAL A 19 -17.40 -6.57 -4.03
CA VAL A 19 -16.55 -6.12 -5.16
C VAL A 19 -15.11 -6.57 -4.96
N MET A 20 -14.54 -6.42 -3.76
CA MET A 20 -13.18 -6.89 -3.48
C MET A 20 -13.01 -8.40 -3.69
N LYS A 21 -14.04 -9.19 -3.34
CA LYS A 21 -14.01 -10.64 -3.59
C LYS A 21 -14.02 -10.97 -5.07
N GLU A 22 -14.85 -10.29 -5.86
CA GLU A 22 -14.87 -10.48 -7.31
C GLU A 22 -13.55 -10.07 -7.96
N ASP A 23 -12.96 -8.95 -7.54
CA ASP A 23 -11.64 -8.50 -8.03
C ASP A 23 -10.55 -9.55 -7.73
N ILE A 24 -10.60 -10.21 -6.56
CA ILE A 24 -9.66 -11.29 -6.22
C ILE A 24 -9.87 -12.50 -7.14
N ARG A 25 -11.12 -12.91 -7.39
CA ARG A 25 -11.44 -14.02 -8.32
C ARG A 25 -10.88 -13.72 -9.70
N PHE A 26 -11.12 -12.51 -10.20
CA PHE A 26 -10.61 -12.08 -11.49
C PHE A 26 -9.07 -12.03 -11.52
N ALA A 27 -8.43 -11.54 -10.48
CA ALA A 27 -6.97 -11.55 -10.38
C ALA A 27 -6.39 -12.99 -10.46
N LYS A 28 -7.07 -13.97 -9.85
CA LYS A 28 -6.69 -15.39 -9.95
C LYS A 28 -6.85 -15.92 -11.38
N GLU A 29 -7.96 -15.62 -12.05
CA GLU A 29 -8.18 -15.99 -13.44
C GLU A 29 -7.12 -15.40 -14.38
N CYS A 30 -6.71 -14.16 -14.11
CA CYS A 30 -5.61 -13.49 -14.82
C CYS A 30 -4.22 -14.00 -14.43
N ARG A 31 -4.10 -14.99 -13.54
CA ARG A 31 -2.84 -15.58 -13.08
C ARG A 31 -1.89 -14.55 -12.44
N ALA A 32 -2.42 -13.64 -11.66
CA ALA A 32 -1.60 -12.74 -10.85
C ALA A 32 -0.77 -13.54 -9.83
N ASP A 33 0.41 -13.04 -9.45
CA ASP A 33 1.27 -13.66 -8.43
C ASP A 33 0.80 -13.34 -7.01
N GLY A 34 0.07 -12.26 -6.84
CA GLY A 34 -0.43 -11.81 -5.55
C GLY A 34 -1.38 -10.63 -5.63
N VAL A 35 -2.04 -10.37 -4.51
CA VAL A 35 -2.95 -9.24 -4.35
C VAL A 35 -2.53 -8.37 -3.18
N VAL A 36 -2.92 -7.10 -3.24
CA VAL A 36 -2.65 -6.09 -2.21
C VAL A 36 -3.98 -5.51 -1.75
N LEU A 37 -4.27 -5.57 -0.48
CA LEU A 37 -5.53 -5.12 0.12
C LEU A 37 -5.35 -4.59 1.55
N GLY A 38 -6.40 -4.09 2.17
CA GLY A 38 -6.42 -3.69 3.58
C GLY A 38 -7.79 -3.13 3.95
N ILE A 39 -8.33 -3.59 5.07
CA ILE A 39 -9.65 -3.24 5.58
C ILE A 39 -9.53 -2.83 7.04
N LEU A 40 -10.17 -1.73 7.40
CA LEU A 40 -10.24 -1.24 8.78
C LEU A 40 -11.69 -1.20 9.26
N ASN A 41 -11.84 -1.32 10.56
CA ASN A 41 -13.08 -1.02 11.27
C ASN A 41 -13.24 0.48 11.51
N ALA A 42 -14.44 0.92 11.84
CA ALA A 42 -14.75 2.32 12.14
C ALA A 42 -13.94 2.88 13.32
N ASP A 43 -13.48 2.03 14.24
CA ASP A 43 -12.65 2.42 15.38
C ASP A 43 -11.15 2.51 15.06
N GLY A 44 -10.76 2.29 13.80
CA GLY A 44 -9.37 2.32 13.35
C GLY A 44 -8.58 1.04 13.65
N SER A 45 -9.21 -0.04 14.09
CA SER A 45 -8.60 -1.37 14.16
C SER A 45 -8.64 -2.08 12.80
N VAL A 46 -7.82 -3.12 12.62
CA VAL A 46 -7.89 -3.98 11.43
C VAL A 46 -9.14 -4.85 11.50
N ASP A 47 -9.91 -4.92 10.41
CA ASP A 47 -10.97 -5.92 10.26
C ASP A 47 -10.33 -7.30 9.97
N VAL A 48 -9.97 -8.00 11.04
CA VAL A 48 -9.28 -9.29 10.95
C VAL A 48 -10.15 -10.35 10.29
N GLN A 49 -11.45 -10.32 10.52
CA GLN A 49 -12.37 -11.32 9.98
C GLN A 49 -12.49 -11.21 8.47
N ARG A 50 -12.81 -10.02 7.95
CA ARG A 50 -12.90 -9.78 6.50
C ARG A 50 -11.55 -9.93 5.82
N THR A 51 -10.46 -9.49 6.45
CA THR A 51 -9.11 -9.68 5.90
C THR A 51 -8.79 -11.16 5.75
N ARG A 52 -9.09 -11.99 6.73
CA ARG A 52 -8.90 -13.45 6.67
C ARG A 52 -9.72 -14.08 5.54
N GLU A 53 -11.00 -13.71 5.42
CA GLU A 53 -11.85 -14.20 4.33
C GLU A 53 -11.25 -13.90 2.95
N LEU A 54 -10.70 -12.68 2.75
CA LEU A 54 -10.04 -12.34 1.48
C LEU A 54 -8.72 -13.09 1.29
N VAL A 55 -7.95 -13.34 2.35
CA VAL A 55 -6.71 -14.13 2.28
C VAL A 55 -7.03 -15.58 1.88
N GLU A 56 -8.05 -16.18 2.48
CA GLU A 56 -8.49 -17.55 2.14
C GLU A 56 -9.00 -17.62 0.70
N LEU A 57 -9.81 -16.64 0.27
CA LEU A 57 -10.29 -16.54 -1.11
C LEU A 57 -9.14 -16.37 -2.13
N ALA A 58 -8.13 -15.58 -1.76
CA ALA A 58 -6.99 -15.32 -2.63
C ALA A 58 -6.10 -16.55 -2.82
N ALA A 59 -6.10 -17.51 -1.91
CA ALA A 59 -5.21 -18.68 -2.00
C ALA A 59 -5.27 -19.35 -3.38
N PRO A 60 -4.12 -19.70 -4.00
CA PRO A 60 -2.75 -19.68 -3.45
C PRO A 60 -1.97 -18.37 -3.64
N LEU A 61 -2.60 -17.28 -4.08
CA LEU A 61 -1.94 -15.99 -4.26
C LEU A 61 -1.42 -15.45 -2.92
N LYS A 62 -0.28 -14.77 -2.95
CA LYS A 62 0.25 -14.06 -1.79
C LYS A 62 -0.54 -12.77 -1.53
N VAL A 63 -0.89 -12.51 -0.28
CA VAL A 63 -1.62 -11.30 0.10
C VAL A 63 -0.71 -10.34 0.85
N THR A 64 -0.61 -9.11 0.35
CA THR A 64 0.06 -8.00 1.03
C THR A 64 -1.00 -7.08 1.64
N PHE A 65 -0.91 -6.82 2.95
CA PHE A 65 -1.70 -5.78 3.58
C PHE A 65 -1.02 -4.43 3.30
N HIS A 66 -1.75 -3.51 2.68
CA HIS A 66 -1.18 -2.22 2.24
C HIS A 66 -1.11 -1.19 3.37
N ARG A 67 -0.80 0.05 3.03
CA ARG A 67 -0.62 1.17 3.97
C ARG A 67 -1.86 1.54 4.81
N ALA A 68 -2.95 0.79 4.75
CA ALA A 68 -4.04 0.93 5.72
C ALA A 68 -3.55 0.72 7.16
N ILE A 69 -2.49 -0.08 7.37
CA ILE A 69 -1.86 -0.20 8.69
C ILE A 69 -1.36 1.16 9.22
N ASP A 70 -0.88 2.05 8.35
CA ASP A 70 -0.41 3.39 8.73
C ASP A 70 -1.55 4.30 9.23
N MET A 71 -2.81 3.92 9.00
CA MET A 71 -4.01 4.66 9.42
C MET A 71 -4.69 4.02 10.64
N THR A 72 -4.11 2.97 11.21
CA THR A 72 -4.68 2.31 12.39
C THR A 72 -4.41 3.10 13.67
N ARG A 73 -5.29 2.94 14.65
CA ARG A 73 -5.15 3.57 15.99
C ARG A 73 -3.95 3.04 16.77
N ASN A 74 -3.54 1.80 16.52
CA ASN A 74 -2.41 1.13 17.17
C ASN A 74 -1.77 0.15 16.18
N MET A 75 -0.54 0.41 15.77
CA MET A 75 0.14 -0.37 14.73
C MET A 75 0.64 -1.72 15.23
N GLU A 76 1.00 -1.84 16.50
CA GLU A 76 1.42 -3.10 17.11
C GLU A 76 0.25 -4.10 17.19
N GLU A 77 -0.91 -3.63 17.62
CA GLU A 77 -2.16 -4.42 17.63
C GLU A 77 -2.57 -4.79 16.19
N ALA A 78 -2.47 -3.83 15.27
CA ALA A 78 -2.77 -4.04 13.87
C ALA A 78 -1.87 -5.10 13.22
N LEU A 79 -0.58 -5.10 13.51
CA LEU A 79 0.36 -6.11 13.00
C LEU A 79 -0.04 -7.52 13.45
N GLU A 80 -0.40 -7.70 14.72
CA GLU A 80 -0.87 -9.00 15.22
C GLU A 80 -2.16 -9.44 14.50
N GLY A 81 -3.12 -8.51 14.31
CA GLY A 81 -4.35 -8.80 13.55
C GLY A 81 -4.08 -9.23 12.11
N ILE A 82 -3.14 -8.57 11.44
CA ILE A 82 -2.73 -8.89 10.07
C ILE A 82 -2.05 -10.27 10.00
N ILE A 83 -1.20 -10.59 10.98
CA ILE A 83 -0.57 -11.91 11.11
C ILE A 83 -1.65 -12.99 11.32
N GLN A 84 -2.60 -12.76 12.23
CA GLN A 84 -3.72 -13.67 12.50
C GLN A 84 -4.62 -13.88 11.28
N ALA A 85 -4.78 -12.86 10.44
CA ALA A 85 -5.52 -12.96 9.19
C ALA A 85 -4.80 -13.79 8.12
N GLY A 86 -3.51 -14.08 8.29
CA GLY A 86 -2.71 -14.89 7.38
C GLY A 86 -2.09 -14.14 6.21
N CYS A 87 -1.92 -12.82 6.31
CA CYS A 87 -1.24 -12.06 5.27
C CYS A 87 0.23 -12.46 5.16
N TYR A 88 0.72 -12.51 3.94
CA TYR A 88 2.13 -12.82 3.64
C TYR A 88 3.06 -11.65 3.93
N ARG A 89 2.61 -10.41 3.71
CA ARG A 89 3.43 -9.20 3.79
C ARG A 89 2.61 -8.00 4.27
N VAL A 90 3.28 -7.04 4.89
CA VAL A 90 2.73 -5.73 5.26
C VAL A 90 3.55 -4.64 4.59
N LEU A 91 2.88 -3.71 3.91
CA LEU A 91 3.47 -2.48 3.37
C LEU A 91 3.19 -1.32 4.33
N THR A 92 4.22 -0.66 4.80
CA THR A 92 4.09 0.44 5.76
C THR A 92 5.12 1.55 5.54
N SER A 93 4.80 2.74 5.98
CA SER A 93 5.76 3.85 6.17
C SER A 93 6.02 4.15 7.65
N GLY A 94 5.61 3.25 8.57
CA GLY A 94 5.73 3.45 10.01
C GLY A 94 4.73 4.46 10.56
N GLY A 95 3.51 4.55 9.99
CA GLY A 95 2.47 5.47 10.43
C GLY A 95 2.80 6.95 10.18
N ARG A 96 3.69 7.23 9.23
CA ARG A 96 4.11 8.58 8.84
C ARG A 96 3.91 8.80 7.33
N ASN A 97 4.12 10.04 6.88
CA ASN A 97 4.02 10.34 5.45
C ASN A 97 5.10 9.62 4.64
N THR A 98 6.31 9.52 5.20
CA THR A 98 7.46 8.88 4.56
C THR A 98 8.13 7.86 5.49
N VAL A 99 8.84 6.89 4.90
CA VAL A 99 9.66 5.91 5.65
C VAL A 99 10.75 6.59 6.48
N SER A 100 11.28 7.72 6.02
CA SER A 100 12.33 8.46 6.74
C SER A 100 11.82 9.01 8.07
N GLU A 101 10.55 9.42 8.13
CA GLU A 101 9.90 9.90 9.36
C GLU A 101 9.47 8.73 10.27
N GLY A 102 9.19 7.56 9.68
CA GLY A 102 8.65 6.40 10.38
C GLY A 102 9.66 5.31 10.73
N MET A 103 10.97 5.55 10.57
CA MET A 103 12.00 4.52 10.74
C MET A 103 11.97 3.81 12.09
N GLU A 104 11.73 4.54 13.17
CA GLU A 104 11.67 3.94 14.53
C GLU A 104 10.49 2.96 14.64
N GLN A 105 9.32 3.35 14.11
CA GLN A 105 8.15 2.47 14.12
C GLN A 105 8.33 1.27 13.18
N ILE A 106 8.95 1.46 12.01
CA ILE A 106 9.29 0.35 11.10
C ILE A 106 10.20 -0.65 11.80
N LYS A 107 11.22 -0.19 12.52
CA LYS A 107 12.11 -1.05 13.31
C LYS A 107 11.33 -1.85 14.35
N ALA A 108 10.45 -1.20 15.11
CA ALA A 108 9.62 -1.86 16.12
C ALA A 108 8.73 -2.96 15.49
N LEU A 109 8.13 -2.69 14.33
CA LEU A 109 7.32 -3.67 13.59
C LEU A 109 8.15 -4.85 13.08
N VAL A 110 9.38 -4.62 12.60
CA VAL A 110 10.31 -5.69 12.20
C VAL A 110 10.64 -6.58 13.40
N GLU A 111 10.99 -5.98 14.53
CA GLU A 111 11.29 -6.71 15.78
C GLU A 111 10.08 -7.49 16.28
N GLN A 112 8.87 -6.93 16.18
CA GLN A 112 7.64 -7.58 16.60
C GLN A 112 7.24 -8.71 15.63
N ALA A 113 7.41 -8.52 14.33
CA ALA A 113 7.04 -9.52 13.30
C ALA A 113 7.77 -10.85 13.49
N LYS A 114 9.04 -10.83 13.88
CA LYS A 114 9.87 -12.03 14.13
C LYS A 114 9.79 -13.07 13.00
N GLY A 115 9.73 -12.59 11.74
CA GLY A 115 9.62 -13.44 10.57
C GLY A 115 8.25 -14.11 10.34
N ARG A 116 7.22 -13.82 11.17
CA ARG A 116 5.86 -14.35 11.00
C ARG A 116 5.12 -13.72 9.81
N VAL A 117 5.51 -12.53 9.41
CA VAL A 117 5.03 -11.78 8.25
C VAL A 117 6.18 -10.95 7.73
N GLN A 118 6.25 -10.73 6.41
CA GLN A 118 7.26 -9.87 5.83
C GLN A 118 6.90 -8.39 6.03
N ILE A 119 7.89 -7.57 6.37
CA ILE A 119 7.74 -6.11 6.45
C ILE A 119 8.35 -5.48 5.20
N MET A 120 7.53 -4.76 4.43
CA MET A 120 7.95 -3.99 3.26
C MET A 120 7.82 -2.50 3.56
N ALA A 121 8.94 -1.78 3.49
CA ALA A 121 8.95 -0.33 3.67
C ALA A 121 8.58 0.38 2.36
N GLY A 122 7.66 1.35 2.42
CA GLY A 122 7.24 2.12 1.25
C GLY A 122 6.71 3.51 1.60
N SER A 123 6.69 4.36 0.61
CA SER A 123 6.47 5.81 0.66
C SER A 123 7.75 6.61 0.94
N GLY A 124 8.26 7.26 -0.08
CA GLY A 124 9.48 8.09 0.02
C GLY A 124 10.78 7.28 0.10
N VAL A 125 10.77 6.00 -0.29
CA VAL A 125 11.99 5.20 -0.45
C VAL A 125 12.78 5.74 -1.64
N ASN A 126 14.08 5.90 -1.44
CA ASN A 126 15.05 6.38 -2.45
C ASN A 126 16.45 5.89 -2.10
N ALA A 127 17.43 6.15 -2.98
CA ALA A 127 18.80 5.69 -2.81
C ALA A 127 19.47 6.15 -1.50
N ALA A 128 19.07 7.31 -0.95
CA ALA A 128 19.67 7.84 0.27
C ALA A 128 19.21 7.08 1.54
N ASN A 129 18.01 6.50 1.55
CA ASN A 129 17.44 5.82 2.71
C ASN A 129 17.32 4.30 2.57
N ALA A 130 17.44 3.75 1.36
CA ALA A 130 17.28 2.31 1.09
C ALA A 130 18.23 1.44 1.94
N ASN A 131 19.52 1.79 2.01
CA ASN A 131 20.50 1.03 2.80
C ASN A 131 20.17 1.04 4.29
N THR A 132 19.68 2.16 4.81
CA THR A 132 19.25 2.27 6.22
C THR A 132 18.07 1.33 6.49
N LEU A 133 17.05 1.30 5.60
CA LEU A 133 15.91 0.42 5.72
C LEU A 133 16.32 -1.06 5.68
N ILE A 134 17.23 -1.45 4.79
CA ILE A 134 17.78 -2.81 4.73
C ILE A 134 18.47 -3.16 6.05
N THR A 135 19.26 -2.25 6.59
CA THR A 135 19.96 -2.45 7.89
C THR A 135 18.99 -2.58 9.07
N LEU A 136 17.80 -1.96 8.99
CA LEU A 136 16.74 -2.14 9.98
C LEU A 136 16.09 -3.53 9.91
N GLY A 137 16.36 -4.30 8.86
CA GLY A 137 15.87 -5.67 8.71
C GLY A 137 14.52 -5.79 7.99
N VAL A 138 14.13 -4.80 7.16
CA VAL A 138 12.93 -4.96 6.33
C VAL A 138 13.18 -6.04 5.26
N ASP A 139 12.15 -6.82 4.95
CA ASP A 139 12.22 -7.92 3.98
C ASP A 139 12.15 -7.41 2.53
N ALA A 140 11.60 -6.23 2.31
CA ALA A 140 11.46 -5.62 1.00
C ALA A 140 11.35 -4.09 1.10
N ILE A 141 11.65 -3.41 -0.01
CA ILE A 141 11.39 -1.99 -0.18
C ILE A 141 10.48 -1.77 -1.39
N HIS A 142 9.63 -0.74 -1.31
CA HIS A 142 8.72 -0.33 -2.36
C HIS A 142 8.97 1.12 -2.73
N LEU A 143 9.26 1.39 -3.99
CA LEU A 143 9.49 2.74 -4.51
C LEU A 143 8.71 2.95 -5.81
N SER A 144 8.40 4.20 -6.12
CA SER A 144 7.71 4.53 -7.36
C SER A 144 8.64 4.58 -8.57
N GLY A 145 9.93 4.87 -8.35
CA GLY A 145 10.93 5.01 -9.43
C GLY A 145 10.50 5.99 -10.53
N LYS A 146 9.66 6.98 -10.20
CA LYS A 146 9.07 7.87 -11.19
C LYS A 146 9.77 9.22 -11.26
N SER A 147 9.88 9.74 -12.47
CA SER A 147 10.18 11.13 -12.78
C SER A 147 9.02 11.76 -13.53
N SER A 148 9.04 13.06 -13.67
CA SER A 148 8.08 13.80 -14.47
C SER A 148 8.79 14.60 -15.56
N ARG A 149 8.07 14.84 -16.64
CA ARG A 149 8.45 15.74 -17.70
C ARG A 149 7.27 16.59 -18.10
N ASP A 150 7.55 17.76 -18.64
CA ASP A 150 6.52 18.61 -19.21
C ASP A 150 5.91 17.97 -20.48
N SER A 151 4.63 18.23 -20.71
CA SER A 151 3.93 17.76 -21.90
C SER A 151 4.45 18.44 -23.16
N GLU A 152 4.51 17.73 -24.27
CA GLU A 152 4.81 18.26 -25.59
C GLU A 152 3.61 19.01 -26.23
N MET A 153 2.47 19.13 -25.53
CA MET A 153 1.34 19.92 -26.01
C MET A 153 1.69 21.40 -26.06
N GLU A 154 1.59 21.99 -27.26
CA GLU A 154 1.85 23.42 -27.46
C GLU A 154 0.70 24.28 -26.94
N PHE A 155 -0.55 23.88 -27.21
CA PHE A 155 -1.73 24.58 -26.68
C PHE A 155 -2.00 24.14 -25.25
N ARG A 156 -2.17 25.13 -24.34
CA ARG A 156 -2.50 24.91 -22.93
C ARG A 156 -3.67 25.78 -22.54
N ASN A 157 -4.74 25.18 -22.01
CA ASN A 157 -5.90 25.91 -21.53
C ASN A 157 -5.73 26.23 -20.02
N PRO A 158 -5.48 27.49 -19.64
CA PRO A 158 -5.28 27.84 -18.23
C PRO A 158 -6.58 27.93 -17.44
N ASN A 159 -7.74 27.82 -18.10
CA ASN A 159 -9.05 28.04 -17.50
C ASN A 159 -9.74 26.75 -17.07
N VAL A 160 -9.15 25.59 -17.34
CA VAL A 160 -9.77 24.27 -17.08
C VAL A 160 -8.83 23.37 -16.30
N PHE A 161 -9.34 22.77 -15.22
CA PHE A 161 -8.69 21.72 -14.44
C PHE A 161 -9.53 20.44 -14.55
N MET A 162 -9.00 19.41 -15.21
CA MET A 162 -9.75 18.20 -15.53
C MET A 162 -10.13 17.36 -14.30
N GLY A 163 -9.35 17.39 -13.24
CA GLY A 163 -9.63 16.65 -12.00
C GLY A 163 -10.52 17.40 -11.01
N GLY A 164 -11.00 18.59 -11.32
CA GLY A 164 -11.76 19.44 -10.38
C GLY A 164 -10.95 19.92 -9.17
N VAL A 165 -9.67 19.67 -9.13
CA VAL A 165 -8.72 20.06 -8.06
C VAL A 165 -7.72 21.04 -8.64
N SER A 166 -7.74 22.28 -8.13
CA SER A 166 -6.79 23.29 -8.56
C SER A 166 -5.37 22.93 -8.12
N GLY A 167 -4.41 23.16 -9.01
CA GLY A 167 -2.99 22.93 -8.71
C GLY A 167 -2.45 21.54 -9.08
N LEU A 168 -3.28 20.66 -9.64
CA LEU A 168 -2.75 19.46 -10.30
C LEU A 168 -2.12 19.87 -11.65
N PRO A 169 -0.91 19.40 -11.95
CA PRO A 169 -0.24 19.75 -13.20
C PRO A 169 -0.86 18.98 -14.38
N GLU A 170 -1.78 19.60 -15.10
CA GLU A 170 -2.48 19.01 -16.26
C GLU A 170 -1.54 18.63 -17.41
N TYR A 171 -0.38 19.25 -17.48
CA TYR A 171 0.60 19.09 -18.56
C TYR A 171 1.89 18.42 -18.10
N GLU A 172 1.90 17.79 -16.93
CA GLU A 172 3.01 16.99 -16.42
C GLU A 172 2.75 15.50 -16.70
N GLN A 173 3.73 14.83 -17.31
CA GLN A 173 3.67 13.41 -17.60
C GLN A 173 4.63 12.66 -16.69
N TYR A 174 4.12 11.67 -15.96
CA TYR A 174 4.96 10.79 -15.16
C TYR A 174 5.43 9.58 -15.97
N TYR A 175 6.68 9.17 -15.76
CA TYR A 175 7.25 7.97 -16.37
C TYR A 175 8.16 7.24 -15.38
N SER A 176 8.40 5.94 -15.62
CA SER A 176 9.37 5.16 -14.84
C SER A 176 10.79 5.54 -15.23
N ASP A 177 11.61 5.88 -14.25
CA ASP A 177 12.98 6.35 -14.40
C ASP A 177 13.94 5.34 -13.82
N VAL A 178 14.76 4.72 -14.67
CA VAL A 178 15.72 3.69 -14.27
C VAL A 178 16.84 4.23 -13.37
N GLU A 179 17.14 5.53 -13.44
CA GLU A 179 18.17 6.14 -12.59
C GLU A 179 17.69 6.31 -11.13
N LYS A 180 16.39 6.12 -10.89
CA LYS A 180 15.77 6.19 -9.55
C LYS A 180 15.47 4.81 -8.94
N ILE A 181 15.83 3.76 -9.64
CA ILE A 181 15.68 2.37 -9.21
C ILE A 181 17.06 1.79 -8.87
#